data_7eca074e0cae0bda7ee590f090ce642a
#
_entry.id   7eca074e0cae0bda7ee590f090ce642a
#
_cell.length_a   1.000
_cell.length_b   1.000
_cell.length_c   1.000
_cell.angle_alpha   90.00
_cell.angle_beta   90.00
_cell.angle_gamma   90.00
#
_symmetry.space_group_name_H-M   'P 1'
#
loop_
_entity.id
_entity.type
_entity.pdbx_description
1 polymer ?
#
loop_
_entity_poly.entity_id
_entity_poly.type
_entity_poly.pdbx_seq_one_letter_code
_entity_poly.pdbx_strand_id
1 'polypeptide(L)'
;MTEKNNIFKQDFTSIFAVVDIDNIDTDMLIPKQFLKTTTRIGLGKYLFYEKRYDQDGNKRDDFVLNQPPYDNAEILVGGKNFGCGSSREHAPWALKDFGIKIIIAEGFADIFYNNCFENLILPIVLKNEEIAYIKKVFNCNRNEINNDGNIVDWFCDTLKQKNCVTDKITINLEKQEIKCGEKTFYFEIDKAKKYKIINQIDTIGEILKKIKLIEEFEKSHEI
;
A
#
# COMPACT_ATOMS: atom_id res chain seq x y z
N MET A 1 -5.10 21.46 18.38
CA MET A 1 -4.75 20.66 17.19
C MET A 1 -4.06 19.41 17.73
N THR A 2 -4.75 18.27 17.74
CA THR A 2 -4.17 16.99 18.19
C THR A 2 -3.02 16.64 17.24
N GLU A 3 -1.80 16.49 17.78
CA GLU A 3 -0.69 15.91 17.04
C GLU A 3 -1.16 14.56 16.48
N LYS A 4 -1.42 14.52 15.18
CA LYS A 4 -1.64 13.23 14.49
C LYS A 4 -0.35 12.44 14.67
N ASN A 5 -0.40 11.35 15.45
CA ASN A 5 0.73 10.44 15.62
C ASN A 5 1.25 10.05 14.23
N ASN A 6 2.43 10.57 13.92
CA ASN A 6 3.04 10.31 12.62
C ASN A 6 3.68 8.92 12.66
N ILE A 7 3.00 7.97 12.05
CA ILE A 7 3.36 6.56 12.04
C ILE A 7 4.73 6.28 11.39
N PHE A 8 5.25 7.19 10.54
CA PHE A 8 6.52 7.01 9.83
C PHE A 8 7.73 7.65 10.52
N LYS A 9 7.56 8.26 11.70
CA LYS A 9 8.70 8.76 12.52
C LYS A 9 9.38 7.66 13.34
N GLN A 10 8.83 6.47 13.36
CA GLN A 10 9.36 5.30 14.07
C GLN A 10 9.12 4.04 13.22
N ASP A 11 9.52 2.89 13.71
CA ASP A 11 9.24 1.62 13.07
C ASP A 11 7.72 1.42 12.97
N PHE A 12 7.23 1.27 11.74
CA PHE A 12 5.84 0.98 11.45
C PHE A 12 5.67 -0.53 11.22
N THR A 13 4.96 -1.18 12.12
CA THR A 13 4.68 -2.63 12.02
C THR A 13 3.19 -2.84 11.83
N SER A 14 2.80 -3.51 10.76
CA SER A 14 1.40 -3.82 10.50
C SER A 14 1.20 -5.09 9.70
N ILE A 15 -0.06 -5.55 9.67
CA ILE A 15 -0.50 -6.69 8.87
C ILE A 15 -0.31 -6.36 7.39
N PHE A 16 0.19 -7.32 6.63
CA PHE A 16 0.30 -7.22 5.19
C PHE A 16 -0.57 -8.26 4.49
N ALA A 17 -1.12 -7.88 3.35
CA ALA A 17 -1.83 -8.76 2.45
C ALA A 17 -1.09 -8.86 1.12
N VAL A 18 -1.08 -10.03 0.52
CA VAL A 18 -0.50 -10.26 -0.81
C VAL A 18 -1.61 -10.43 -1.82
N VAL A 19 -1.64 -9.56 -2.83
CA VAL A 19 -2.45 -9.72 -4.05
C VAL A 19 -1.48 -10.09 -5.16
N ASP A 20 -1.29 -11.40 -5.35
CA ASP A 20 -0.30 -11.95 -6.30
C ASP A 20 -0.79 -11.84 -7.75
N ILE A 21 -0.87 -10.61 -8.22
CA ILE A 21 -1.30 -10.26 -9.58
C ILE A 21 -0.31 -9.25 -10.14
N ASP A 22 0.14 -9.50 -11.37
CA ASP A 22 0.89 -8.52 -12.17
C ASP A 22 -0.07 -7.57 -12.89
N ASN A 23 0.43 -6.37 -13.22
CA ASN A 23 -0.33 -5.37 -13.96
C ASN A 23 -1.68 -5.04 -13.29
N ILE A 24 -1.70 -4.91 -11.95
CA ILE A 24 -2.88 -4.40 -11.25
C ILE A 24 -3.15 -3.00 -11.78
N ASP A 25 -4.18 -2.87 -12.60
CA ASP A 25 -4.55 -1.60 -13.19
C ASP A 25 -5.53 -0.80 -12.33
N THR A 26 -5.75 0.45 -12.70
CA THR A 26 -6.62 1.35 -11.94
C THR A 26 -8.10 0.98 -12.03
N ASP A 27 -8.53 0.24 -13.07
CA ASP A 27 -9.88 -0.31 -13.17
C ASP A 27 -10.08 -1.48 -12.21
N MET A 28 -9.05 -2.32 -12.03
CA MET A 28 -9.08 -3.39 -11.04
C MET A 28 -9.10 -2.82 -9.62
N LEU A 29 -8.34 -1.74 -9.35
CA LEU A 29 -8.34 -1.07 -8.05
C LEU A 29 -9.70 -0.43 -7.75
N ILE A 30 -10.29 0.28 -8.71
CA ILE A 30 -11.62 0.88 -8.60
C ILE A 30 -12.33 0.93 -9.96
N PRO A 31 -13.40 0.12 -10.15
CA PRO A 31 -14.15 0.08 -11.40
C PRO A 31 -14.80 1.42 -11.75
N LYS A 32 -14.93 1.67 -13.06
CA LYS A 32 -15.43 2.93 -13.66
C LYS A 32 -16.77 3.40 -13.09
N GLN A 33 -17.67 2.49 -12.77
CA GLN A 33 -19.01 2.82 -12.27
C GLN A 33 -18.96 3.59 -10.94
N PHE A 34 -17.87 3.50 -10.18
CA PHE A 34 -17.71 4.16 -8.87
C PHE A 34 -16.96 5.49 -8.93
N LEU A 35 -16.56 5.96 -10.11
CA LEU A 35 -15.78 7.19 -10.30
C LEU A 35 -16.65 8.48 -10.32
N LYS A 36 -17.95 8.37 -10.17
CA LYS A 36 -18.86 9.54 -10.22
C LYS A 36 -18.79 10.41 -8.96
N THR A 37 -18.15 9.93 -7.91
CA THR A 37 -18.04 10.68 -6.65
C THR A 37 -16.86 11.62 -6.65
N THR A 38 -17.01 12.78 -6.05
CA THR A 38 -15.94 13.73 -5.77
C THR A 38 -15.42 13.62 -4.33
N THR A 39 -16.03 12.76 -3.52
CA THR A 39 -15.62 12.55 -2.13
C THR A 39 -14.56 11.47 -2.03
N ARG A 40 -13.57 11.68 -1.17
CA ARG A 40 -12.48 10.73 -0.89
C ARG A 40 -12.86 9.65 0.12
N ILE A 41 -14.01 9.76 0.75
CA ILE A 41 -14.50 8.88 1.82
C ILE A 41 -15.55 7.92 1.26
N GLY A 42 -15.53 6.68 1.70
CA GLY A 42 -16.49 5.64 1.31
C GLY A 42 -16.11 4.89 0.02
N LEU A 43 -14.89 5.10 -0.51
CA LEU A 43 -14.38 4.40 -1.69
C LEU A 43 -13.71 3.07 -1.36
N GLY A 44 -13.24 2.87 -0.14
CA GLY A 44 -12.56 1.65 0.30
C GLY A 44 -13.39 0.38 0.13
N LYS A 45 -14.72 0.48 0.25
CA LYS A 45 -15.62 -0.64 -0.02
C LYS A 45 -15.60 -1.10 -1.49
N TYR A 46 -15.19 -0.23 -2.41
CA TYR A 46 -15.09 -0.52 -3.85
C TYR A 46 -13.68 -0.93 -4.29
N LEU A 47 -12.69 -0.92 -3.36
CA LEU A 47 -11.35 -1.40 -3.66
C LEU A 47 -11.39 -2.87 -4.09
N PHE A 48 -10.80 -3.18 -5.26
CA PHE A 48 -10.84 -4.51 -5.87
C PHE A 48 -12.25 -5.09 -5.98
N TYR A 49 -13.26 -4.26 -6.27
CA TYR A 49 -14.67 -4.67 -6.19
C TYR A 49 -14.97 -5.96 -6.97
N GLU A 50 -14.53 -6.06 -8.21
CA GLU A 50 -14.78 -7.24 -9.07
C GLU A 50 -14.05 -8.52 -8.59
N LYS A 51 -13.03 -8.36 -7.75
CA LYS A 51 -12.32 -9.48 -7.11
C LYS A 51 -12.91 -9.83 -5.74
N ARG A 52 -13.39 -8.82 -5.02
CA ARG A 52 -13.90 -8.95 -3.66
C ARG A 52 -15.36 -9.36 -3.58
N TYR A 53 -16.12 -9.11 -4.63
CA TYR A 53 -17.56 -9.40 -4.65
C TYR A 53 -17.94 -10.23 -5.88
N ASP A 54 -18.97 -11.03 -5.74
CA ASP A 54 -19.61 -11.74 -6.84
C ASP A 54 -20.63 -10.85 -7.59
N GLN A 55 -21.32 -11.41 -8.59
CA GLN A 55 -22.31 -10.69 -9.38
C GLN A 55 -23.55 -10.28 -8.58
N ASP A 56 -23.83 -10.96 -7.47
CA ASP A 56 -24.95 -10.69 -6.56
C ASP A 56 -24.55 -9.70 -5.45
N GLY A 57 -23.28 -9.27 -5.41
CA GLY A 57 -22.76 -8.33 -4.42
C GLY A 57 -22.34 -8.99 -3.10
N ASN A 58 -22.28 -10.32 -3.02
CA ASN A 58 -21.78 -11.01 -1.84
C ASN A 58 -20.25 -10.99 -1.82
N LYS A 59 -19.67 -10.92 -0.62
CA LYS A 59 -18.21 -11.03 -0.46
C LYS A 59 -17.73 -12.42 -0.87
N ARG A 60 -16.66 -12.44 -1.65
CA ARG A 60 -15.96 -13.68 -2.02
C ARG A 60 -14.97 -14.05 -0.92
N ASP A 61 -15.15 -15.22 -0.33
CA ASP A 61 -14.29 -15.70 0.77
C ASP A 61 -12.88 -16.09 0.30
N ASP A 62 -12.68 -16.32 -1.00
CA ASP A 62 -11.40 -16.67 -1.60
C ASP A 62 -10.46 -15.47 -1.82
N PHE A 63 -10.95 -14.24 -1.75
CA PHE A 63 -10.11 -13.06 -1.95
C PHE A 63 -9.49 -12.58 -0.63
N VAL A 64 -8.18 -12.43 -0.62
CA VAL A 64 -7.39 -12.15 0.60
C VAL A 64 -7.88 -10.97 1.43
N LEU A 65 -8.27 -9.84 0.80
CA LEU A 65 -8.77 -8.65 1.51
C LEU A 65 -10.19 -8.80 2.07
N ASN A 66 -10.82 -9.97 1.93
CA ASN A 66 -12.08 -10.30 2.59
C ASN A 66 -11.87 -11.25 3.78
N GLN A 67 -10.64 -11.73 4.00
CA GLN A 67 -10.30 -12.74 5.00
C GLN A 67 -9.62 -12.10 6.22
N PRO A 68 -10.09 -12.32 7.45
CA PRO A 68 -9.33 -11.94 8.64
C PRO A 68 -7.99 -12.71 8.73
N PRO A 69 -6.90 -12.06 9.17
CA PRO A 69 -6.81 -10.65 9.59
C PRO A 69 -6.52 -9.66 8.47
N TYR A 70 -6.46 -10.11 7.21
CA TYR A 70 -5.99 -9.33 6.04
C TYR A 70 -7.01 -8.29 5.57
N ASP A 71 -8.28 -8.42 5.98
CA ASP A 71 -9.31 -7.40 5.77
C ASP A 71 -9.02 -6.06 6.49
N ASN A 72 -8.06 -6.08 7.42
CA ASN A 72 -7.53 -4.92 8.13
C ASN A 72 -6.05 -4.64 7.79
N ALA A 73 -5.56 -5.17 6.66
CA ALA A 73 -4.18 -4.94 6.25
C ALA A 73 -3.93 -3.46 5.94
N GLU A 74 -2.82 -2.95 6.45
CA GLU A 74 -2.35 -1.59 6.14
C GLU A 74 -1.19 -1.60 5.13
N ILE A 75 -0.65 -2.77 4.83
CA ILE A 75 0.42 -2.99 3.84
C ILE A 75 -0.12 -3.93 2.76
N LEU A 76 -0.02 -3.50 1.51
CA LEU A 76 -0.41 -4.29 0.35
C LEU A 76 0.84 -4.67 -0.45
N VAL A 77 1.00 -5.95 -0.75
CA VAL A 77 2.08 -6.46 -1.61
C VAL A 77 1.49 -6.91 -2.93
N GLY A 78 1.96 -6.33 -4.03
CA GLY A 78 1.53 -6.67 -5.39
C GLY A 78 2.67 -7.22 -6.25
N GLY A 79 2.36 -7.50 -7.51
CA GLY A 79 3.32 -7.87 -8.53
C GLY A 79 3.97 -6.66 -9.22
N LYS A 80 4.45 -6.86 -10.44
CA LYS A 80 5.06 -5.80 -11.26
C LYS A 80 3.99 -4.88 -11.87
N ASN A 81 4.43 -3.65 -12.25
CA ASN A 81 3.64 -2.67 -12.98
C ASN A 81 2.32 -2.32 -12.28
N PHE A 82 2.37 -2.13 -10.96
CA PHE A 82 1.21 -1.80 -10.12
C PHE A 82 0.66 -0.41 -10.46
N GLY A 83 -0.65 -0.28 -10.55
CA GLY A 83 -1.34 0.99 -10.83
C GLY A 83 -1.26 1.42 -12.29
N CYS A 84 -1.04 0.48 -13.23
CA CYS A 84 -1.07 0.75 -14.65
C CYS A 84 -2.46 1.17 -15.15
N GLY A 85 -2.56 1.49 -16.44
CA GLY A 85 -3.81 1.92 -17.07
C GLY A 85 -4.06 3.42 -16.98
N SER A 86 -5.33 3.81 -16.91
CA SER A 86 -5.73 5.22 -16.92
C SER A 86 -5.33 5.94 -15.64
N SER A 87 -4.91 7.21 -15.78
CA SER A 87 -4.64 8.05 -14.60
C SER A 87 -5.92 8.32 -13.82
N ARG A 88 -6.03 7.73 -12.63
CA ARG A 88 -7.21 7.89 -11.76
C ARG A 88 -6.78 8.14 -10.33
N GLU A 89 -7.10 9.31 -9.85
CA GLU A 89 -6.82 9.67 -8.46
C GLU A 89 -7.72 8.90 -7.47
N HIS A 90 -8.86 8.40 -7.94
CA HIS A 90 -9.77 7.55 -7.15
C HIS A 90 -9.12 6.23 -6.69
N ALA A 91 -8.14 5.70 -7.44
CA ALA A 91 -7.46 4.46 -7.07
C ALA A 91 -6.65 4.62 -5.76
N PRO A 92 -5.76 5.62 -5.60
CA PRO A 92 -5.15 5.91 -4.30
C PRO A 92 -6.17 6.26 -3.21
N TRP A 93 -7.28 6.96 -3.55
CA TRP A 93 -8.33 7.26 -2.57
C TRP A 93 -8.98 5.98 -2.04
N ALA A 94 -9.31 5.03 -2.92
CA ALA A 94 -9.91 3.76 -2.51
C ALA A 94 -8.96 2.94 -1.63
N LEU A 95 -7.65 2.89 -1.97
CA LEU A 95 -6.63 2.25 -1.16
C LEU A 95 -6.53 2.88 0.23
N LYS A 96 -6.43 4.21 0.29
CA LYS A 96 -6.33 4.94 1.55
C LYS A 96 -7.58 4.79 2.42
N ASP A 97 -8.76 4.89 1.84
CA ASP A 97 -10.05 4.76 2.54
C ASP A 97 -10.30 3.32 3.01
N PHE A 98 -9.74 2.32 2.33
CA PHE A 98 -9.70 0.93 2.81
C PHE A 98 -8.79 0.76 4.03
N GLY A 99 -7.76 1.60 4.18
CA GLY A 99 -6.79 1.55 5.27
C GLY A 99 -5.36 1.28 4.82
N ILE A 100 -5.11 1.07 3.52
CA ILE A 100 -3.76 0.83 2.99
C ILE A 100 -2.92 2.11 3.13
N LYS A 101 -1.77 1.98 3.77
CA LYS A 101 -0.78 3.04 4.01
C LYS A 101 0.48 2.84 3.19
N ILE A 102 0.79 1.59 2.88
CA ILE A 102 2.03 1.21 2.19
C ILE A 102 1.69 0.19 1.10
N ILE A 103 2.30 0.35 -0.08
CA ILE A 103 2.22 -0.61 -1.18
C ILE A 103 3.65 -1.04 -1.51
N ILE A 104 3.90 -2.34 -1.56
CA ILE A 104 5.19 -2.93 -1.92
C ILE A 104 5.00 -3.66 -3.25
N ALA A 105 5.79 -3.35 -4.27
CA ALA A 105 5.68 -3.96 -5.59
C ALA A 105 7.03 -4.01 -6.30
N GLU A 106 7.14 -4.80 -7.36
CA GLU A 106 8.35 -4.83 -8.21
C GLU A 106 8.51 -3.54 -9.03
N GLY A 107 7.42 -2.82 -9.25
CA GLY A 107 7.39 -1.55 -9.98
C GLY A 107 5.99 -0.99 -10.04
N PHE A 108 5.91 0.29 -10.34
CA PHE A 108 4.66 1.06 -10.44
C PHE A 108 4.58 1.82 -11.74
N ALA A 109 3.38 2.10 -12.21
CA ALA A 109 3.16 3.11 -13.23
C ALA A 109 3.48 4.50 -12.67
N ASP A 110 4.19 5.34 -13.42
CA ASP A 110 4.75 6.61 -12.95
C ASP A 110 3.69 7.55 -12.35
N ILE A 111 2.55 7.68 -13.02
CA ILE A 111 1.47 8.57 -12.55
C ILE A 111 0.89 8.05 -11.23
N PHE A 112 0.62 6.74 -11.15
CA PHE A 112 0.11 6.13 -9.93
C PHE A 112 1.09 6.24 -8.77
N TYR A 113 2.39 6.02 -9.03
CA TYR A 113 3.46 6.20 -8.05
C TYR A 113 3.45 7.60 -7.44
N ASN A 114 3.33 8.64 -8.26
CA ASN A 114 3.27 10.01 -7.78
C ASN A 114 1.96 10.31 -7.03
N ASN A 115 0.82 9.82 -7.53
CA ASN A 115 -0.47 9.99 -6.88
C ASN A 115 -0.52 9.31 -5.50
N CYS A 116 0.24 8.24 -5.25
CA CYS A 116 0.37 7.65 -3.93
C CYS A 116 0.93 8.66 -2.91
N PHE A 117 2.01 9.37 -3.26
CA PHE A 117 2.60 10.37 -2.37
C PHE A 117 1.67 11.55 -2.09
N GLU A 118 0.92 12.02 -3.10
CA GLU A 118 -0.08 13.08 -2.92
C GLU A 118 -1.22 12.67 -1.98
N ASN A 119 -1.44 11.35 -1.86
CA ASN A 119 -2.43 10.78 -0.94
C ASN A 119 -1.82 10.22 0.35
N LEU A 120 -0.53 10.45 0.61
CA LEU A 120 0.20 9.97 1.78
C LEU A 120 0.21 8.43 1.91
N ILE A 121 0.22 7.74 0.78
CA ILE A 121 0.51 6.31 0.67
C ILE A 121 2.00 6.19 0.30
N LEU A 122 2.72 5.30 0.95
CA LEU A 122 4.14 5.03 0.66
C LEU A 122 4.26 3.87 -0.36
N PRO A 123 4.56 4.13 -1.63
CA PRO A 123 4.90 3.08 -2.58
C PRO A 123 6.38 2.71 -2.45
N ILE A 124 6.67 1.43 -2.30
CA ILE A 124 8.03 0.88 -2.15
C ILE A 124 8.30 -0.08 -3.30
N VAL A 125 9.42 0.14 -3.98
CA VAL A 125 9.90 -0.78 -5.02
C VAL A 125 10.92 -1.74 -4.41
N LEU A 126 10.69 -3.04 -4.60
CA LEU A 126 11.62 -4.11 -4.24
C LEU A 126 11.94 -4.97 -5.47
N LYS A 127 13.06 -5.68 -5.41
CA LYS A 127 13.44 -6.64 -6.45
C LYS A 127 12.50 -7.85 -6.45
N ASN A 128 12.36 -8.49 -7.59
CA ASN A 128 11.54 -9.70 -7.75
C ASN A 128 11.84 -10.79 -6.70
N GLU A 129 13.13 -11.04 -6.42
CA GLU A 129 13.56 -12.04 -5.44
C GLU A 129 13.10 -11.71 -4.00
N GLU A 130 13.07 -10.41 -3.66
CA GLU A 130 12.64 -9.92 -2.35
C GLU A 130 11.13 -10.03 -2.21
N ILE A 131 10.38 -9.67 -3.27
CA ILE A 131 8.92 -9.86 -3.36
C ILE A 131 8.58 -11.36 -3.26
N ALA A 132 9.28 -12.21 -4.01
CA ALA A 132 9.09 -13.65 -3.96
C ALA A 132 9.29 -14.23 -2.55
N TYR A 133 10.28 -13.72 -1.80
CA TYR A 133 10.48 -14.10 -0.41
C TYR A 133 9.31 -13.68 0.47
N ILE A 134 8.82 -12.44 0.34
CA ILE A 134 7.66 -11.95 1.12
C ILE A 134 6.41 -12.79 0.83
N LYS A 135 6.15 -13.12 -0.46
CA LYS A 135 5.05 -14.00 -0.87
C LYS A 135 5.16 -15.39 -0.24
N LYS A 136 6.38 -15.96 -0.18
CA LYS A 136 6.60 -17.25 0.50
C LYS A 136 6.31 -17.18 2.00
N VAL A 137 6.77 -16.14 2.70
CA VAL A 137 6.47 -15.94 4.13
C VAL A 137 4.97 -15.85 4.35
N PHE A 138 4.26 -15.10 3.49
CA PHE A 138 2.81 -14.95 3.53
C PHE A 138 2.08 -16.29 3.37
N ASN A 139 2.43 -17.08 2.35
CA ASN A 139 1.83 -18.38 2.08
C ASN A 139 2.11 -19.38 3.22
N CYS A 140 3.32 -19.35 3.80
CA CYS A 140 3.64 -20.18 4.97
C CYS A 140 2.77 -19.83 6.19
N ASN A 141 2.45 -18.55 6.38
CA ASN A 141 1.57 -18.12 7.48
C ASN A 141 0.12 -18.59 7.26
N ARG A 142 -0.36 -18.62 6.04
CA ARG A 142 -1.72 -19.05 5.68
C ARG A 142 -1.89 -20.57 5.66
N ASN A 143 -0.81 -21.33 5.75
CA ASN A 143 -0.80 -22.79 5.54
C ASN A 143 -1.41 -23.17 4.16
N GLU A 144 -1.24 -22.34 3.14
CA GLU A 144 -1.73 -22.64 1.81
C GLU A 144 -0.97 -23.85 1.23
N ILE A 145 -1.74 -24.86 0.83
CA ILE A 145 -1.25 -26.08 0.19
C ILE A 145 -0.84 -25.70 -1.24
N ASN A 146 0.38 -26.01 -1.63
CA ASN A 146 0.76 -25.92 -3.03
C ASN A 146 -0.12 -26.88 -3.86
N ASN A 147 -0.36 -26.55 -5.14
CA ASN A 147 -1.20 -27.33 -6.07
C ASN A 147 -0.88 -28.83 -6.16
N ASP A 148 0.27 -29.26 -5.62
CA ASP A 148 0.72 -30.65 -5.57
C ASP A 148 0.36 -31.40 -4.27
N GLY A 149 -0.42 -30.80 -3.37
CA GLY A 149 -0.89 -31.42 -2.14
C GLY A 149 0.16 -31.59 -1.03
N ASN A 150 1.38 -31.12 -1.21
CA ASN A 150 2.45 -31.19 -0.24
C ASN A 150 2.54 -29.91 0.58
N ILE A 151 2.15 -29.98 1.86
CA ILE A 151 2.19 -28.87 2.82
C ILE A 151 3.62 -28.51 3.26
N VAL A 152 4.62 -29.33 2.97
CA VAL A 152 5.94 -29.24 3.57
C VAL A 152 6.98 -28.79 2.57
N ASP A 153 7.00 -27.47 2.30
CA ASP A 153 8.22 -26.85 1.81
C ASP A 153 9.17 -26.71 3.03
N TRP A 154 10.36 -27.30 2.96
CA TRP A 154 11.40 -27.19 3.99
C TRP A 154 11.62 -25.74 4.46
N PHE A 155 11.33 -24.77 3.58
CA PHE A 155 11.37 -23.34 3.87
C PHE A 155 10.34 -22.93 4.93
N CYS A 156 9.09 -23.39 4.81
CA CYS A 156 8.05 -23.11 5.81
C CYS A 156 8.37 -23.74 7.14
N ASP A 157 8.89 -24.97 7.15
CA ASP A 157 9.32 -25.64 8.38
C ASP A 157 10.49 -24.92 9.04
N THR A 158 11.46 -24.45 8.24
CA THR A 158 12.59 -23.67 8.75
C THR A 158 12.10 -22.36 9.39
N LEU A 159 11.17 -21.64 8.74
CA LEU A 159 10.60 -20.42 9.31
C LEU A 159 9.79 -20.68 10.58
N LYS A 160 9.01 -21.77 10.62
CA LYS A 160 8.24 -22.18 11.80
C LYS A 160 9.17 -22.53 12.98
N GLN A 161 10.23 -23.30 12.74
CA GLN A 161 11.23 -23.63 13.76
C GLN A 161 11.93 -22.41 14.35
N LYS A 162 12.14 -21.36 13.53
CA LYS A 162 12.76 -20.09 13.96
C LYS A 162 11.76 -19.09 14.51
N ASN A 163 10.46 -19.41 14.60
CA ASN A 163 9.38 -18.47 14.92
C ASN A 163 9.36 -17.22 14.02
N CYS A 164 9.70 -17.38 12.75
CA CYS A 164 9.79 -16.29 11.76
C CYS A 164 8.58 -16.22 10.82
N VAL A 165 7.59 -17.09 10.98
CA VAL A 165 6.30 -16.99 10.28
C VAL A 165 5.52 -15.82 10.86
N THR A 166 5.13 -14.88 10.01
CA THR A 166 4.50 -13.63 10.44
C THR A 166 3.48 -13.14 9.42
N ASP A 167 2.41 -12.56 9.92
CA ASP A 167 1.44 -11.79 9.14
C ASP A 167 1.77 -10.28 9.13
N LYS A 168 2.93 -9.90 9.68
CA LYS A 168 3.34 -8.50 9.82
C LYS A 168 4.67 -8.22 9.15
N ILE A 169 4.75 -7.02 8.58
CA ILE A 169 5.98 -6.42 8.09
C ILE A 169 6.29 -5.18 8.93
N THR A 170 7.55 -4.99 9.25
CA THR A 170 8.05 -3.78 9.90
C THR A 170 8.81 -2.93 8.89
N ILE A 171 8.47 -1.65 8.79
CA ILE A 171 9.08 -0.68 7.88
C ILE A 171 9.64 0.48 8.68
N ASN A 172 10.93 0.77 8.46
CA ASN A 172 11.59 1.96 8.94
C ASN A 172 11.87 2.90 7.76
N LEU A 173 11.12 3.98 7.66
CA LEU A 173 11.27 4.92 6.54
C LEU A 173 12.56 5.74 6.64
N GLU A 174 13.04 6.05 7.84
CA GLU A 174 14.28 6.81 8.02
C GLU A 174 15.49 6.02 7.53
N LYS A 175 15.56 4.74 7.90
CA LYS A 175 16.64 3.82 7.49
C LYS A 175 16.39 3.22 6.10
N GLN A 176 15.16 3.35 5.57
CA GLN A 176 14.73 2.74 4.32
C GLN A 176 14.85 1.20 4.36
N GLU A 177 14.41 0.60 5.47
CA GLU A 177 14.48 -0.82 5.76
C GLU A 177 13.08 -1.43 5.85
N ILE A 178 12.96 -2.67 5.38
CA ILE A 178 11.79 -3.54 5.53
C ILE A 178 12.24 -4.83 6.19
N LYS A 179 11.59 -5.21 7.28
CA LYS A 179 11.80 -6.50 7.95
C LYS A 179 10.60 -7.40 7.74
N CYS A 180 10.83 -8.58 7.17
CA CYS A 180 9.82 -9.60 6.97
C CYS A 180 10.42 -10.97 7.31
N GLY A 181 9.84 -11.68 8.27
CA GLY A 181 10.41 -12.90 8.79
C GLY A 181 11.84 -12.68 9.32
N GLU A 182 12.81 -13.45 8.83
CA GLU A 182 14.22 -13.33 9.23
C GLU A 182 15.04 -12.39 8.35
N LYS A 183 14.45 -11.83 7.28
CA LYS A 183 15.18 -10.98 6.32
C LYS A 183 14.88 -9.50 6.51
N THR A 184 15.91 -8.72 6.20
CA THR A 184 15.82 -7.26 6.05
C THR A 184 16.14 -6.91 4.62
N PHE A 185 15.28 -6.09 4.01
CA PHE A 185 15.45 -5.54 2.67
C PHE A 185 15.63 -4.04 2.75
N TYR A 186 16.22 -3.45 1.72
CA TYR A 186 16.46 -2.02 1.63
C TYR A 186 15.79 -1.47 0.38
N PHE A 187 15.24 -0.27 0.49
CA PHE A 187 14.60 0.41 -0.64
C PHE A 187 15.09 1.85 -0.76
N GLU A 188 14.98 2.37 -1.96
CA GLU A 188 15.31 3.76 -2.24
C GLU A 188 14.05 4.61 -2.38
N ILE A 189 14.12 5.82 -1.88
CA ILE A 189 13.07 6.83 -2.02
C ILE A 189 13.70 8.20 -2.18
N ASP A 190 13.13 9.03 -3.05
CA ASP A 190 13.54 10.42 -3.22
C ASP A 190 13.39 11.21 -1.91
N LYS A 191 14.37 12.08 -1.62
CA LYS A 191 14.42 12.85 -0.35
C LYS A 191 13.20 13.75 -0.15
N ALA A 192 12.69 14.37 -1.21
CA ALA A 192 11.52 15.24 -1.11
C ALA A 192 10.25 14.43 -0.85
N LYS A 193 10.09 13.28 -1.52
CA LYS A 193 8.98 12.35 -1.30
C LYS A 193 9.03 11.75 0.11
N LYS A 194 10.20 11.35 0.59
CA LYS A 194 10.42 10.90 1.98
C LYS A 194 10.00 11.96 2.98
N TYR A 195 10.41 13.22 2.75
CA TYR A 195 10.05 14.34 3.60
C TYR A 195 8.53 14.56 3.66
N LYS A 196 7.82 14.48 2.49
CA LYS A 196 6.35 14.58 2.43
C LYS A 196 5.67 13.53 3.31
N ILE A 197 6.05 12.27 3.17
CA ILE A 197 5.46 11.16 3.94
C ILE A 197 5.76 11.31 5.44
N ILE A 198 7.02 11.57 5.81
CA ILE A 198 7.42 11.73 7.22
C ILE A 198 6.70 12.91 7.86
N ASN A 199 6.45 13.99 7.15
CA ASN A 199 5.80 15.18 7.71
C ASN A 199 4.30 15.22 7.46
N GLN A 200 3.73 14.19 6.80
CA GLN A 200 2.31 14.11 6.42
C GLN A 200 1.83 15.36 5.67
N ILE A 201 2.65 15.83 4.74
CA ILE A 201 2.39 17.05 3.97
C ILE A 201 1.86 16.63 2.59
N ASP A 202 0.59 16.88 2.35
CA ASP A 202 0.01 16.84 1.01
C ASP A 202 0.26 18.19 0.30
N THR A 203 -0.08 18.26 -0.98
CA THR A 203 0.12 19.46 -1.81
C THR A 203 -0.59 20.70 -1.22
N ILE A 204 -1.77 20.51 -0.64
CA ILE A 204 -2.51 21.59 0.02
C ILE A 204 -1.76 22.08 1.26
N GLY A 205 -1.25 21.15 2.08
CA GLY A 205 -0.47 21.46 3.26
C GLY A 205 0.84 22.20 2.93
N GLU A 206 1.47 21.93 1.77
CA GLU A 206 2.62 22.69 1.29
C GLU A 206 2.26 24.15 0.95
N ILE A 207 1.13 24.35 0.29
CA ILE A 207 0.63 25.70 -0.06
C ILE A 207 0.26 26.45 1.22
N LEU A 208 -0.45 25.82 2.15
CA LEU A 208 -0.84 26.45 3.42
C LEU A 208 0.37 26.88 4.28
N LYS A 209 1.51 26.22 4.21
CA LYS A 209 2.73 26.67 4.86
C LYS A 209 3.27 27.99 4.28
N LYS A 210 2.98 28.28 3.03
CA LYS A 210 3.40 29.49 2.31
C LYS A 210 2.33 30.59 2.29
N ILE A 211 1.20 30.40 2.99
CA ILE A 211 0.04 31.29 2.90
C ILE A 211 0.42 32.74 3.22
N LYS A 212 1.28 32.97 4.23
CA LYS A 212 1.76 34.33 4.57
C LYS A 212 2.53 34.99 3.43
N LEU A 213 3.39 34.22 2.73
CA LEU A 213 4.13 34.72 1.59
C LEU A 213 3.21 35.03 0.41
N ILE A 214 2.16 34.23 0.23
CA ILE A 214 1.14 34.45 -0.78
C ILE A 214 0.37 35.72 -0.47
N GLU A 215 -0.10 35.90 0.76
CA GLU A 215 -0.81 37.09 1.21
C GLU A 215 0.06 38.38 1.10
N GLU A 216 1.36 38.28 1.39
CA GLU A 216 2.30 39.38 1.23
C GLU A 216 2.49 39.75 -0.24
N PHE A 217 2.58 38.73 -1.11
CA PHE A 217 2.68 38.93 -2.57
C PHE A 217 1.41 39.56 -3.13
N GLU A 218 0.24 39.04 -2.78
CA GLU A 218 -1.06 39.59 -3.22
C GLU A 218 -1.22 41.05 -2.81
N LYS A 219 -0.88 41.41 -1.56
CA LYS A 219 -0.92 42.80 -1.08
C LYS A 219 0.05 43.71 -1.81
N SER A 220 1.22 43.18 -2.23
CA SER A 220 2.23 43.98 -2.93
C SER A 220 1.92 44.20 -4.41
N HIS A 221 1.00 43.41 -4.99
CA HIS A 221 0.64 43.45 -6.41
C HIS A 221 -0.81 43.86 -6.67
N GLU A 222 -1.55 44.32 -5.61
CA GLU A 222 -2.94 44.76 -5.70
C GLU A 222 -3.88 43.75 -6.39
N ILE A 223 -3.72 42.44 -6.05
CA ILE A 223 -4.56 41.35 -6.54
C ILE A 223 -5.61 41.00 -5.50
#